data_f233c047b625e9febba9b19b988156b3
#
_entry.id   f233c047b625e9febba9b19b988156b3
#
_cell.length_a   1.000
_cell.length_b   1.000
_cell.length_c   1.000
_cell.angle_alpha   90.00
_cell.angle_beta   90.00
_cell.angle_gamma   90.00
#
_symmetry.space_group_name_H-M   'P 1'
#
loop_
_entity.id
_entity.type
_entity.pdbx_description
1 polymer ?
#
loop_
_entity_poly.entity_id
_entity_poly.type
_entity_poly.pdbx_seq_one_letter_code
_entity_poly.pdbx_strand_id
1 'polypeptide(L)'
;MLVDFYHLASSPLERVLPRICERLLGEGQRLLVVAQEESLLRRLDEQLWTHAADSFLPHGRTPPEKQPILLSTGTEPVNGAVNVALADGLWRDEALAFARTFYFFDNGQLDTARGAWRALKGNEEAEPRYWKQDENGKWVQGP
;
A
#
# COMPACT_ATOMS: atom_id res chain seq x y z
N MET A 1 -6.01 13.37 6.27
CA MET A 1 -5.54 12.22 5.46
C MET A 1 -5.69 10.92 6.23
N LEU A 2 -6.06 9.86 5.55
CA LEU A 2 -6.18 8.54 6.16
C LEU A 2 -4.86 7.79 6.01
N VAL A 3 -4.41 7.16 7.09
CA VAL A 3 -3.23 6.30 7.06
C VAL A 3 -3.62 4.94 7.62
N ASP A 4 -3.73 3.95 6.76
CA ASP A 4 -4.12 2.60 7.15
C ASP A 4 -2.88 1.73 7.35
N PHE A 5 -2.68 1.28 8.59
CA PHE A 5 -1.61 0.37 8.97
C PHE A 5 -2.10 -1.06 8.82
N TYR A 6 -1.54 -1.80 7.87
CA TYR A 6 -1.91 -3.21 7.64
C TYR A 6 -0.81 -4.12 8.18
N HIS A 7 -1.12 -4.82 9.25
CA HIS A 7 -0.19 -5.77 9.86
C HIS A 7 -0.29 -7.13 9.15
N LEU A 8 0.76 -7.47 8.40
CA LEU A 8 0.82 -8.70 7.61
C LEU A 8 1.32 -9.87 8.46
N ALA A 9 0.49 -10.33 9.41
CA ALA A 9 0.88 -11.40 10.32
C ALA A 9 0.65 -12.79 9.72
N SER A 10 -0.40 -12.96 8.92
CA SER A 10 -0.79 -14.27 8.40
C SER A 10 -0.95 -14.33 6.88
N SER A 11 -0.95 -13.19 6.20
CA SER A 11 -1.04 -13.15 4.73
C SER A 11 0.12 -12.34 4.16
N PRO A 12 0.72 -12.80 3.06
CA PRO A 12 1.78 -12.03 2.42
C PRO A 12 1.23 -10.83 1.67
N LEU A 13 2.09 -9.82 1.48
CA LEU A 13 1.76 -8.62 0.72
C LEU A 13 1.23 -8.96 -0.68
N GLU A 14 1.84 -9.96 -1.33
CA GLU A 14 1.49 -10.38 -2.69
C GLU A 14 0.06 -10.86 -2.82
N ARG A 15 -0.57 -11.24 -1.70
CA ARG A 15 -1.97 -11.64 -1.69
C ARG A 15 -2.90 -10.49 -1.33
N VAL A 16 -2.44 -9.57 -0.49
CA VAL A 16 -3.26 -8.47 0.03
C VAL A 16 -3.32 -7.29 -0.95
N LEU A 17 -2.19 -6.90 -1.52
CA LEU A 17 -2.12 -5.74 -2.39
C LEU A 17 -3.04 -5.81 -3.61
N PRO A 18 -3.10 -6.96 -4.34
CA PRO A 18 -3.98 -7.00 -5.51
C PRO A 18 -5.45 -6.73 -5.20
N ARG A 19 -5.94 -7.14 -4.04
CA ARG A 19 -7.32 -6.90 -3.64
C ARG A 19 -7.59 -5.41 -3.42
N ILE A 20 -6.62 -4.71 -2.85
CA ILE A 20 -6.72 -3.26 -2.67
C ILE A 20 -6.71 -2.57 -4.03
N CYS A 21 -5.84 -3.02 -4.94
CA CYS A 21 -5.79 -2.51 -6.30
C CYS A 21 -7.12 -2.67 -7.02
N GLU A 22 -7.74 -3.85 -6.93
CA GLU A 22 -9.05 -4.10 -7.53
C GLU A 22 -10.10 -3.12 -7.01
N ARG A 23 -10.13 -2.92 -5.71
CA ARG A 23 -11.11 -2.03 -5.09
C ARG A 23 -10.93 -0.59 -5.57
N LEU A 24 -9.68 -0.10 -5.57
CA LEU A 24 -9.41 1.27 -6.00
C LEU A 24 -9.71 1.50 -7.47
N LEU A 25 -9.34 0.54 -8.32
CA LEU A 25 -9.65 0.64 -9.75
C LEU A 25 -11.15 0.60 -9.99
N GLY A 26 -11.88 -0.23 -9.22
CA GLY A 26 -13.34 -0.26 -9.31
C GLY A 26 -13.99 1.05 -8.89
N GLU A 27 -13.31 1.85 -8.07
CA GLU A 27 -13.77 3.17 -7.66
C GLU A 27 -13.25 4.28 -8.57
N GLY A 28 -12.55 3.92 -9.66
CA GLY A 28 -11.98 4.90 -10.58
C GLY A 28 -10.77 5.63 -10.04
N GLN A 29 -10.08 5.06 -9.05
CA GLN A 29 -8.95 5.71 -8.39
C GLN A 29 -7.61 5.09 -8.81
N ARG A 30 -6.56 5.90 -8.76
CA ARG A 30 -5.22 5.48 -9.08
C ARG A 30 -4.41 5.25 -7.82
N LEU A 31 -3.36 4.41 -7.93
CA LEU A 31 -2.50 4.05 -6.81
C LEU A 31 -1.04 4.14 -7.21
N LEU A 32 -0.22 4.70 -6.31
CA LEU A 32 1.23 4.65 -6.42
C LEU A 32 1.73 3.60 -5.42
N VAL A 33 2.44 2.58 -5.90
CA VAL A 33 3.03 1.52 -5.07
C VAL A 33 4.52 1.79 -4.95
N VAL A 34 5.01 1.97 -3.73
CA VAL A 34 6.39 2.37 -3.47
C VAL A 34 7.13 1.28 -2.71
N ALA A 35 8.30 0.92 -3.20
CA ALA A 35 9.24 0.03 -2.53
C ALA A 35 10.65 0.40 -2.94
N GLN A 36 11.60 0.28 -2.01
CA GLN A 36 12.99 0.62 -2.26
C GLN A 36 13.66 -0.39 -3.21
N GLU A 37 13.34 -1.68 -3.05
CA GLU A 37 14.00 -2.75 -3.79
C GLU A 37 13.28 -3.07 -5.09
N GLU A 38 14.01 -3.00 -6.21
CA GLU A 38 13.49 -3.34 -7.52
C GLU A 38 12.98 -4.79 -7.58
N SER A 39 13.63 -5.70 -6.83
CA SER A 39 13.22 -7.10 -6.80
C SER A 39 11.83 -7.28 -6.22
N LEU A 40 11.47 -6.49 -5.21
CA LEU A 40 10.12 -6.53 -4.65
C LEU A 40 9.11 -5.99 -5.67
N LEU A 41 9.44 -4.90 -6.35
CA LEU A 41 8.55 -4.33 -7.38
C LEU A 41 8.29 -5.33 -8.50
N ARG A 42 9.30 -6.09 -8.91
CA ARG A 42 9.12 -7.13 -9.93
C ARG A 42 8.20 -8.24 -9.46
N ARG A 43 8.35 -8.68 -8.21
CA ARG A 43 7.45 -9.70 -7.65
C ARG A 43 6.01 -9.22 -7.58
N LEU A 44 5.81 -7.96 -7.18
CA LEU A 44 4.47 -7.39 -7.13
C LEU A 44 3.87 -7.25 -8.52
N ASP A 45 4.68 -6.87 -9.50
CA ASP A 45 4.24 -6.78 -10.89
C ASP A 45 3.72 -8.15 -11.40
N GLU A 46 4.47 -9.21 -11.14
CA GLU A 46 4.06 -10.56 -11.52
C GLU A 46 2.76 -10.99 -10.82
N GLN A 47 2.64 -10.66 -9.53
CA GLN A 47 1.45 -11.03 -8.77
C GLN A 47 0.22 -10.26 -9.25
N LEU A 48 0.37 -9.02 -9.67
CA LEU A 48 -0.75 -8.26 -10.22
C LEU A 48 -1.22 -8.82 -11.56
N TRP A 49 -0.30 -9.38 -12.35
CA TRP A 49 -0.65 -10.04 -13.59
C TRP A 49 -1.41 -11.36 -13.38
N THR A 50 -1.11 -12.07 -12.29
CA THR A 50 -1.60 -13.43 -12.06
C THR A 50 -2.66 -13.52 -10.97
N HIS A 51 -3.11 -12.39 -10.42
CA HIS A 51 -4.01 -12.35 -9.27
C HIS A 51 -5.31 -13.14 -9.51
N ALA A 52 -5.93 -12.97 -10.67
CA ALA A 52 -7.13 -13.71 -11.03
C ALA A 52 -7.13 -13.96 -12.53
N ALA A 53 -7.55 -15.17 -12.92
CA ALA A 53 -7.49 -15.61 -14.31
C ALA A 53 -8.35 -14.74 -15.25
N ASP A 54 -9.45 -14.20 -14.75
CA ASP A 54 -10.38 -13.39 -15.51
C ASP A 54 -10.34 -11.90 -15.16
N SER A 55 -9.37 -11.50 -14.34
CA SER A 55 -9.23 -10.11 -13.89
C SER A 55 -7.97 -9.50 -14.48
N PHE A 56 -8.11 -8.30 -15.01
CA PHE A 56 -6.97 -7.52 -15.51
C PHE A 56 -6.81 -6.28 -14.64
N LEU A 57 -5.65 -6.16 -13.99
CA LEU A 57 -5.30 -4.99 -13.19
C LEU A 57 -4.29 -4.15 -13.96
N PRO A 58 -4.72 -3.04 -14.60
CA PRO A 58 -3.78 -2.19 -15.34
C PRO A 58 -2.72 -1.62 -14.42
N HIS A 59 -1.47 -2.01 -14.65
CA HIS A 59 -0.36 -1.62 -13.81
C HIS A 59 0.94 -1.61 -14.61
N GLY A 60 1.96 -0.99 -14.05
CA GLY A 60 3.27 -0.99 -14.68
C GLY A 60 4.16 0.12 -14.18
N ARG A 61 5.25 0.32 -14.92
CA ARG A 61 6.26 1.32 -14.61
C ARG A 61 6.42 2.36 -15.72
N THR A 62 6.13 1.99 -16.96
CA THR A 62 6.34 2.88 -18.13
C THR A 62 5.18 2.77 -19.11
N PRO A 63 4.73 3.89 -19.67
CA PRO A 63 5.07 5.24 -19.22
C PRO A 63 4.40 5.54 -17.89
N PRO A 64 5.11 6.13 -16.92
CA PRO A 64 4.59 6.24 -15.56
C PRO A 64 3.31 7.03 -15.44
N GLU A 65 3.14 8.08 -16.21
CA GLU A 65 1.96 8.93 -16.14
C GLU A 65 0.68 8.23 -16.61
N LYS A 66 0.80 7.11 -17.33
CA LYS A 66 -0.34 6.39 -17.89
C LYS A 66 -0.76 5.18 -17.05
N GLN A 67 -0.02 4.85 -16.02
CA GLN A 67 -0.31 3.65 -15.24
C GLN A 67 -1.32 3.94 -14.14
N PRO A 68 -2.52 3.33 -14.16
CA PRO A 68 -3.47 3.47 -13.05
C PRO A 68 -2.89 2.95 -11.74
N ILE A 69 -2.10 1.87 -11.79
CA ILE A 69 -1.31 1.40 -10.66
C ILE A 69 0.14 1.53 -11.09
N LEU A 70 0.85 2.49 -10.51
CA LEU A 70 2.25 2.75 -10.82
C LEU A 70 3.15 2.12 -9.76
N LEU A 71 4.10 1.31 -10.20
CA LEU A 71 5.12 0.73 -9.32
C LEU A 71 6.38 1.58 -9.42
N SER A 72 6.89 2.06 -8.30
CA SER A 72 7.99 3.01 -8.30
C SER A 72 8.87 2.88 -7.06
N THR A 73 10.13 3.27 -7.18
CA THR A 73 11.01 3.43 -6.02
C THR A 73 10.87 4.81 -5.38
N GLY A 74 10.22 5.74 -6.05
CA GLY A 74 10.02 7.11 -5.57
C GLY A 74 8.59 7.37 -5.16
N THR A 75 8.39 8.47 -4.46
CA THR A 75 7.08 8.86 -3.92
C THR A 75 6.39 9.95 -4.73
N GLU A 76 6.89 10.28 -5.91
CA GLU A 76 6.28 11.29 -6.77
C GLU A 76 5.05 10.73 -7.50
N PRO A 77 3.87 11.36 -7.34
CA PRO A 77 2.64 10.82 -7.93
C PRO A 77 2.50 11.22 -9.41
N VAL A 78 3.44 10.79 -10.24
CA VAL A 78 3.46 11.16 -11.67
C VAL A 78 2.27 10.58 -12.44
N ASN A 79 1.60 9.57 -11.91
CA ASN A 79 0.38 9.02 -12.50
C ASN A 79 -0.90 9.72 -12.00
N GLY A 80 -0.76 10.79 -11.21
CA GLY A 80 -1.89 11.50 -10.65
C GLY A 80 -2.58 10.82 -9.48
N ALA A 81 -1.92 9.83 -8.85
CA ALA A 81 -2.53 9.09 -7.75
C ALA A 81 -2.68 9.97 -6.52
N VAL A 82 -3.82 9.84 -5.84
CA VAL A 82 -4.06 10.44 -4.52
C VAL A 82 -3.92 9.40 -3.41
N ASN A 83 -3.68 8.15 -3.79
CA ASN A 83 -3.47 7.03 -2.89
C ASN A 83 -2.05 6.50 -3.07
N VAL A 84 -1.38 6.17 -1.95
CA VAL A 84 -0.04 5.59 -1.98
C VAL A 84 -0.01 4.33 -1.13
N ALA A 85 0.68 3.28 -1.61
CA ALA A 85 0.93 2.06 -0.86
C ALA A 85 2.43 1.97 -0.59
N LEU A 86 2.81 1.97 0.69
CA LEU A 86 4.18 1.75 1.12
C LEU A 86 4.33 0.25 1.33
N ALA A 87 5.00 -0.41 0.40
CA ALA A 87 4.94 -1.86 0.26
C ALA A 87 6.04 -2.62 1.00
N ASP A 88 7.05 -1.93 1.52
CA ASP A 88 8.24 -2.58 2.08
C ASP A 88 8.41 -2.36 3.59
N GLY A 89 7.41 -1.85 4.27
CA GLY A 89 7.46 -1.62 5.72
C GLY A 89 8.25 -0.40 6.14
N LEU A 90 8.81 0.35 5.20
CA LEU A 90 9.54 1.58 5.49
C LEU A 90 8.59 2.77 5.42
N TRP A 91 8.53 3.53 6.51
CA TRP A 91 7.73 4.73 6.53
C TRP A 91 8.42 5.86 5.77
N ARG A 92 7.64 6.61 5.01
CA ARG A 92 8.12 7.78 4.27
C ARG A 92 7.19 8.95 4.53
N ASP A 93 7.73 10.05 5.05
CA ASP A 93 6.93 11.23 5.36
C ASP A 93 6.27 11.85 4.13
N GLU A 94 6.82 11.61 2.95
CA GLU A 94 6.22 12.06 1.69
C GLU A 94 4.82 11.48 1.47
N ALA A 95 4.50 10.37 2.14
CA ALA A 95 3.15 9.79 2.08
C ALA A 95 2.09 10.74 2.61
N LEU A 96 2.46 11.67 3.47
CA LEU A 96 1.53 12.64 4.05
C LEU A 96 1.00 13.65 3.03
N ALA A 97 1.58 13.70 1.83
CA ALA A 97 1.07 14.52 0.73
C ALA A 97 -0.12 13.85 0.00
N PHE A 98 -0.40 12.58 0.29
CA PHE A 98 -1.49 11.85 -0.34
C PHE A 98 -2.75 11.89 0.52
N ALA A 99 -3.91 11.72 -0.12
CA ALA A 99 -5.18 11.68 0.61
C ALA A 99 -5.29 10.40 1.45
N ARG A 100 -4.72 9.30 0.96
CA ARG A 100 -4.77 8.03 1.67
C ARG A 100 -3.48 7.24 1.49
N THR A 101 -2.99 6.66 2.59
CA THR A 101 -1.80 5.82 2.60
C THR A 101 -2.18 4.42 3.09
N PHE A 102 -1.70 3.40 2.36
CA PHE A 102 -1.76 2.00 2.78
C PHE A 102 -0.33 1.62 3.18
N TYR A 103 -0.10 1.46 4.48
CA TYR A 103 1.22 1.14 5.00
C TYR A 103 1.24 -0.32 5.44
N PHE A 104 2.01 -1.14 4.73
CA PHE A 104 2.11 -2.58 4.97
C PHE A 104 3.39 -2.89 5.74
N PHE A 105 3.27 -3.67 6.82
CA PHE A 105 4.42 -4.07 7.61
C PHE A 105 4.20 -5.48 8.15
N ASP A 106 5.31 -6.22 8.34
CA ASP A 106 5.27 -7.56 8.91
C ASP A 106 5.80 -7.53 10.36
N ASN A 107 5.89 -8.72 10.97
CA ASN A 107 6.35 -8.82 12.36
C ASN A 107 7.77 -8.31 12.57
N GLY A 108 8.62 -8.39 11.55
CA GLY A 108 9.98 -7.88 11.63
C GLY A 108 10.08 -6.37 11.60
N GLN A 109 8.99 -5.67 11.31
CA GLN A 109 8.95 -4.22 11.15
C GLN A 109 8.07 -3.52 12.18
N LEU A 110 7.71 -4.24 13.26
CA LEU A 110 6.82 -3.70 14.30
C LEU A 110 7.36 -2.42 14.93
N ASP A 111 8.65 -2.36 15.21
CA ASP A 111 9.24 -1.17 15.84
C ASP A 111 9.16 0.05 14.92
N THR A 112 9.42 -0.13 13.65
CA THR A 112 9.29 0.92 12.65
C THR A 112 7.84 1.41 12.57
N ALA A 113 6.90 0.47 12.53
CA ALA A 113 5.47 0.79 12.47
C ALA A 113 5.00 1.53 13.73
N ARG A 114 5.46 1.12 14.91
CA ARG A 114 5.11 1.79 16.16
C ARG A 114 5.64 3.20 16.21
N GLY A 115 6.85 3.43 15.70
CA GLY A 115 7.43 4.75 15.61
C GLY A 115 6.62 5.67 14.70
N ALA A 116 6.21 5.17 13.53
CA ALA A 116 5.37 5.94 12.61
C ALA A 116 4.01 6.24 13.24
N TRP A 117 3.41 5.27 13.92
CA TRP A 117 2.12 5.44 14.60
C TRP A 117 2.19 6.57 15.63
N ARG A 118 3.23 6.56 16.48
CA ARG A 118 3.41 7.59 17.50
C ARG A 118 3.56 8.98 16.89
N ALA A 119 4.34 9.07 15.81
CA ALA A 119 4.53 10.34 15.12
C ALA A 119 3.23 10.87 14.53
N LEU A 120 2.41 9.99 13.96
CA LEU A 120 1.14 10.37 13.36
C LEU A 120 0.08 10.78 14.40
N LYS A 121 0.14 10.20 15.59
CA LYS A 121 -0.76 10.60 16.67
C LYS A 121 -0.56 12.07 17.08
N GLY A 122 0.61 12.63 16.87
CA GLY A 122 0.89 14.03 17.10
C GLY A 122 0.49 14.95 15.96
N ASN A 123 0.02 14.41 14.84
CA ASN A 123 -0.36 15.17 13.66
C ASN A 123 -1.89 15.21 13.54
N GLU A 124 -2.47 16.40 13.77
CA GLU A 124 -3.93 16.56 13.77
C GLU A 124 -4.56 16.30 12.39
N GLU A 125 -3.80 16.45 11.32
CA GLU A 125 -4.31 16.24 9.97
C GLU A 125 -4.30 14.76 9.55
N ALA A 126 -3.60 13.92 10.30
CA ALA A 126 -3.50 12.49 10.00
C ALA A 126 -4.49 11.69 10.83
N GLU A 127 -5.15 10.73 10.18
CA GLU A 127 -6.07 9.82 10.84
C GLU A 127 -5.53 8.40 10.69
N PRO A 128 -4.70 7.92 11.64
CA PRO A 128 -4.16 6.58 11.56
C PRO A 128 -5.19 5.53 12.00
N ARG A 129 -5.26 4.44 11.25
CA ARG A 129 -6.11 3.29 11.56
C ARG A 129 -5.26 2.03 11.51
N TYR A 130 -5.49 1.13 12.44
CA TYR A 130 -4.75 -0.13 12.53
C TYR A 130 -5.63 -1.30 12.10
N TRP A 131 -5.12 -2.10 11.18
CA TRP A 131 -5.82 -3.28 10.67
C TRP A 131 -5.01 -4.52 10.93
N LYS A 132 -5.67 -5.54 11.49
CA LYS A 132 -5.06 -6.86 11.72
C LYS A 132 -6.03 -7.92 11.23
N GLN A 133 -5.52 -9.13 11.01
CA GLN A 133 -6.35 -10.25 10.61
C GLN A 133 -6.80 -11.05 11.83
N ASP A 134 -8.07 -11.48 11.84
CA ASP A 134 -8.58 -12.37 12.87
C ASP A 134 -8.17 -13.83 12.56
N GLU A 135 -8.66 -14.79 13.35
CA GLU A 135 -8.35 -16.21 13.19
C GLU A 135 -8.73 -16.74 11.81
N ASN A 136 -9.73 -16.16 11.17
CA ASN A 136 -10.23 -16.58 9.87
C ASN A 136 -9.60 -15.80 8.71
N GLY A 137 -8.63 -14.96 9.00
CA GLY A 137 -7.96 -14.14 7.98
C GLY A 137 -8.72 -12.88 7.58
N LYS A 138 -9.80 -12.56 8.28
CA LYS A 138 -10.58 -11.36 7.99
C LYS A 138 -9.91 -10.13 8.61
N TRP A 139 -9.87 -9.04 7.85
CA TRP A 139 -9.31 -7.79 8.34
C TRP A 139 -10.28 -7.10 9.30
N VAL A 140 -9.79 -6.79 10.50
CA VAL A 140 -10.57 -6.10 11.53
C VAL A 140 -9.76 -4.92 12.02
N GLN A 141 -10.46 -3.81 12.30
CA GLN A 141 -9.80 -2.62 12.82
C GLN A 141 -9.44 -2.84 14.27
N GLY A 142 -8.16 -2.61 14.59
CA GLY A 142 -7.66 -2.73 15.95
C GLY A 142 -7.82 -1.45 16.74
N PRO A 143 -7.53 -1.52 18.07
CA PRO A 143 -7.61 -0.36 18.95
C PRO A 143 -6.54 0.68 18.69
#